data_d35f1ea533cc7cdb3447895fa15b83a1
#
_entry.id   d35f1ea533cc7cdb3447895fa15b83a1
#
_cell.length_a   1.000
_cell.length_b   1.000
_cell.length_c   1.000
_cell.angle_alpha   90.00
_cell.angle_beta   90.00
_cell.angle_gamma   90.00
#
_symmetry.space_group_name_H-M   'P 1'
#
loop_
_entity.id
_entity.type
_entity.pdbx_description
1 polymer ?
#
loop_
_entity_poly.entity_id
_entity_poly.type
_entity_poly.pdbx_seq_one_letter_code
_entity_poly.pdbx_strand_id
1 'polypeptide(L)'
;MQRRDGRPTKRDTGGGTEKWGDDRRRSRRELGQNFLKDRRIARRIVAESGAGRDDLVVELGAGGGMLTRQLATVAGRVLAVEYDHDPYLALCLGERFSDVGNIHMAHEDALKVEFPEEPLTVANVPFCTATSILHRLLDDPTSPPESVTWWYRSRWL
;
A
#
# COMPACT_ATOMS: atom_id res chain seq x y z
N MET A 1 34.46 -53.06 35.42
CA MET A 1 34.41 -51.63 35.75
C MET A 1 34.46 -50.83 34.46
N GLN A 2 33.29 -50.59 33.81
CA GLN A 2 33.16 -49.91 32.50
C GLN A 2 32.47 -48.59 32.72
N ARG A 3 33.16 -47.49 32.38
CA ARG A 3 32.62 -46.14 32.37
C ARG A 3 31.89 -45.93 31.06
N ARG A 4 30.60 -45.55 31.13
CA ARG A 4 29.79 -45.11 29.98
C ARG A 4 29.98 -43.61 29.83
N ASP A 5 30.55 -43.20 28.70
CA ASP A 5 30.62 -41.78 28.27
C ASP A 5 29.26 -41.34 27.71
N GLY A 6 28.57 -40.47 28.45
CA GLY A 6 27.36 -39.82 27.99
C GLY A 6 27.71 -38.59 27.15
N ARG A 7 27.61 -38.71 25.84
CA ARG A 7 27.59 -37.52 24.97
C ARG A 7 26.18 -36.90 24.97
N PRO A 8 26.02 -35.59 25.15
CA PRO A 8 24.74 -34.94 24.97
C PRO A 8 24.42 -34.83 23.47
N THR A 9 23.26 -35.34 23.09
CA THR A 9 22.70 -35.18 21.76
C THR A 9 22.36 -33.71 21.50
N LYS A 10 22.91 -33.13 20.44
CA LYS A 10 22.56 -31.84 19.89
C LYS A 10 21.06 -31.83 19.59
N ARG A 11 20.30 -30.95 20.26
CA ARG A 11 18.95 -30.63 19.86
C ARG A 11 19.03 -29.78 18.60
N ASP A 12 18.38 -30.26 17.54
CA ASP A 12 18.11 -29.55 16.30
C ASP A 12 17.18 -28.40 16.61
N THR A 13 17.73 -27.18 16.64
CA THR A 13 16.96 -25.94 16.63
C THR A 13 17.02 -25.32 15.22
N GLY A 14 16.56 -26.05 14.23
CA GLY A 14 16.52 -25.61 12.85
C GLY A 14 15.08 -25.55 12.34
N GLY A 15 14.57 -24.37 11.97
CA GLY A 15 13.52 -24.30 10.99
C GLY A 15 12.25 -23.55 11.32
N GLY A 16 12.29 -22.46 12.12
CA GLY A 16 11.08 -21.64 12.33
C GLY A 16 10.97 -20.37 11.48
N THR A 17 12.08 -19.83 10.98
CA THR A 17 12.09 -18.47 10.37
C THR A 17 11.90 -18.45 8.86
N GLU A 18 12.26 -19.53 8.14
CA GLU A 18 12.13 -19.55 6.67
C GLU A 18 10.68 -19.78 6.18
N LYS A 19 9.88 -20.54 6.93
CA LYS A 19 8.49 -20.85 6.56
C LYS A 19 7.56 -19.64 6.59
N TRP A 20 7.74 -18.73 7.55
CA TRP A 20 6.95 -17.50 7.68
C TRP A 20 7.27 -16.44 6.62
N GLY A 21 8.48 -16.44 6.09
CA GLY A 21 8.88 -15.54 4.99
C GLY A 21 8.31 -15.96 3.65
N ASP A 22 8.17 -17.25 3.41
CA ASP A 22 7.71 -17.80 2.13
C ASP A 22 6.18 -17.72 1.99
N ASP A 23 5.43 -17.97 3.05
CA ASP A 23 3.97 -17.84 3.07
C ASP A 23 3.52 -16.37 2.84
N ARG A 24 4.21 -15.38 3.43
CA ARG A 24 3.94 -13.96 3.18
C ARG A 24 4.22 -13.53 1.75
N ARG A 25 5.29 -14.06 1.13
CA ARG A 25 5.59 -13.79 -0.28
C ARG A 25 4.57 -14.44 -1.22
N ARG A 26 4.06 -15.60 -0.86
CA ARG A 26 3.05 -16.35 -1.61
C ARG A 26 1.71 -15.63 -1.59
N SER A 27 1.22 -15.26 -0.41
CA SER A 27 0.00 -14.49 -0.21
C SER A 27 0.03 -13.14 -0.97
N ARG A 28 1.14 -12.41 -0.92
CA ARG A 28 1.31 -11.15 -1.66
C ARG A 28 1.30 -11.32 -3.18
N ARG A 29 1.80 -12.44 -3.70
CA ARG A 29 1.73 -12.77 -5.14
C ARG A 29 0.33 -13.17 -5.57
N GLU A 30 -0.40 -13.87 -4.73
CA GLU A 30 -1.76 -14.29 -4.97
C GLU A 30 -2.73 -13.11 -4.98
N LEU A 31 -2.51 -12.10 -4.16
CA LEU A 31 -3.28 -10.85 -4.12
C LEU A 31 -2.85 -9.83 -5.19
N GLY A 32 -1.84 -10.13 -6.02
CA GLY A 32 -1.37 -9.23 -7.07
C GLY A 32 -0.73 -7.93 -6.55
N GLN A 33 -0.37 -7.86 -5.26
CA GLN A 33 0.22 -6.67 -4.66
C GLN A 33 1.60 -6.37 -5.26
N ASN A 34 1.66 -5.36 -6.10
CA ASN A 34 2.88 -4.83 -6.67
C ASN A 34 3.26 -3.51 -5.99
N PHE A 35 4.03 -3.58 -4.91
CA PHE A 35 4.55 -2.38 -4.28
C PHE A 35 5.39 -1.55 -5.25
N LEU A 36 5.06 -0.28 -5.36
CA LEU A 36 5.86 0.69 -6.09
C LEU A 36 7.21 0.87 -5.38
N LYS A 37 8.30 0.55 -6.07
CA LYS A 37 9.67 0.60 -5.50
C LYS A 37 10.54 1.67 -6.17
N ASP A 38 10.18 2.11 -7.37
CA ASP A 38 10.95 3.10 -8.12
C ASP A 38 10.43 4.52 -7.81
N ARG A 39 11.29 5.29 -7.15
CA ARG A 39 10.99 6.68 -6.79
C ARG A 39 10.79 7.58 -8.01
N ARG A 40 11.41 7.27 -9.13
CA ARG A 40 11.24 8.04 -10.39
C ARG A 40 9.84 7.86 -10.93
N ILE A 41 9.32 6.63 -10.88
CA ILE A 41 7.94 6.32 -11.28
C ILE A 41 6.97 7.04 -10.34
N ALA A 42 7.18 6.98 -9.03
CA ALA A 42 6.34 7.70 -8.08
C ALA A 42 6.27 9.21 -8.37
N ARG A 43 7.41 9.83 -8.64
CA ARG A 43 7.47 11.26 -9.01
C ARG A 43 6.73 11.57 -10.32
N ARG A 44 6.82 10.66 -11.30
CA ARG A 44 6.13 10.80 -12.58
C ARG A 44 4.61 10.72 -12.38
N ILE A 45 4.11 9.76 -11.62
CA ILE A 45 2.69 9.64 -11.28
C ILE A 45 2.19 10.93 -10.64
N VAL A 46 2.93 11.46 -9.66
CA VAL A 46 2.58 12.70 -8.98
C VAL A 46 2.55 13.89 -9.94
N ALA A 47 3.53 13.99 -10.84
CA ALA A 47 3.54 15.06 -11.84
C ALA A 47 2.36 14.96 -12.83
N GLU A 48 1.98 13.75 -13.20
CA GLU A 48 0.83 13.49 -14.10
C GLU A 48 -0.53 13.66 -13.42
N SER A 49 -0.60 13.56 -12.07
CA SER A 49 -1.86 13.74 -11.33
C SER A 49 -2.35 15.19 -11.29
N GLY A 50 -1.48 16.16 -11.56
CA GLY A 50 -1.80 17.57 -11.46
C GLY A 50 -1.95 18.10 -10.03
N ALA A 51 -1.70 17.27 -9.02
CA ALA A 51 -1.89 17.64 -7.61
C ALA A 51 -1.04 18.86 -7.19
N GLY A 52 -1.67 19.78 -6.48
CA GLY A 52 -1.11 21.01 -5.97
C GLY A 52 -1.39 21.25 -4.49
N ARG A 53 -0.94 22.39 -3.98
CA ARG A 53 -0.97 22.70 -2.54
C ARG A 53 -2.37 22.94 -1.98
N ASP A 54 -3.34 23.22 -2.81
CA ASP A 54 -4.70 23.46 -2.39
C ASP A 54 -5.55 22.19 -2.44
N ASP A 55 -5.01 21.11 -3.00
CA ASP A 55 -5.73 19.88 -3.26
C ASP A 55 -5.74 18.92 -2.08
N LEU A 56 -6.84 18.19 -1.96
CA LEU A 56 -6.95 16.98 -1.19
C LEU A 56 -6.79 15.78 -2.14
N VAL A 57 -5.71 15.03 -1.97
CA VAL A 57 -5.44 13.84 -2.75
C VAL A 57 -5.85 12.59 -1.98
N VAL A 58 -6.66 11.74 -2.60
CA VAL A 58 -6.96 10.39 -2.09
C VAL A 58 -6.09 9.39 -2.84
N GLU A 59 -5.18 8.75 -2.12
CA GLU A 59 -4.36 7.64 -2.64
C GLU A 59 -5.02 6.31 -2.29
N LEU A 60 -5.36 5.54 -3.31
CA LEU A 60 -5.89 4.20 -3.14
C LEU A 60 -4.78 3.16 -3.34
N GLY A 61 -4.51 2.35 -2.31
CA GLY A 61 -3.45 1.36 -2.30
C GLY A 61 -2.09 1.96 -1.95
N ALA A 62 -1.97 2.56 -0.78
CA ALA A 62 -0.74 3.21 -0.31
C ALA A 62 0.46 2.26 -0.22
N GLY A 63 0.21 0.97 0.04
CA GLY A 63 1.22 -0.08 0.05
C GLY A 63 2.39 0.23 0.97
N GLY A 64 3.58 0.37 0.43
CA GLY A 64 4.78 0.73 1.20
C GLY A 64 4.95 2.25 1.46
N GLY A 65 3.98 3.10 1.07
CA GLY A 65 4.02 4.54 1.28
C GLY A 65 4.99 5.31 0.36
N MET A 66 5.41 4.69 -0.75
CA MET A 66 6.34 5.33 -1.68
C MET A 66 5.67 6.50 -2.41
N LEU A 67 4.45 6.28 -2.89
CA LEU A 67 3.67 7.29 -3.60
C LEU A 67 3.12 8.31 -2.61
N THR A 68 2.59 7.88 -1.47
CA THR A 68 2.15 8.73 -0.34
C THR A 68 3.18 9.82 -0.01
N ARG A 69 4.45 9.41 0.15
CA ARG A 69 5.55 10.34 0.44
C ARG A 69 5.75 11.38 -0.65
N GLN A 70 5.61 11.00 -1.93
CA GLN A 70 5.78 11.96 -3.04
C GLN A 70 4.56 12.88 -3.14
N LEU A 71 3.33 12.37 -2.98
CA LEU A 71 2.12 13.18 -2.95
C LEU A 71 2.17 14.23 -1.84
N ALA A 72 2.61 13.86 -0.64
CA ALA A 72 2.73 14.78 0.49
C ALA A 72 3.72 15.95 0.26
N THR A 73 4.61 15.85 -0.73
CA THR A 73 5.52 16.96 -1.07
C THR A 73 4.87 18.04 -1.93
N VAL A 74 3.75 17.75 -2.57
CA VAL A 74 3.06 18.65 -3.53
C VAL A 74 1.64 18.98 -3.10
N ALA A 75 0.88 18.02 -2.58
CA ALA A 75 -0.50 18.20 -2.19
C ALA A 75 -0.64 18.94 -0.85
N GLY A 76 -1.76 19.64 -0.70
CA GLY A 76 -2.14 20.26 0.57
C GLY A 76 -2.45 19.22 1.64
N ARG A 77 -3.21 18.18 1.28
CA ARG A 77 -3.55 17.04 2.14
C ARG A 77 -3.52 15.73 1.35
N VAL A 78 -3.17 14.64 2.02
CA VAL A 78 -3.18 13.29 1.45
C VAL A 78 -3.97 12.38 2.38
N LEU A 79 -5.04 11.77 1.88
CA LEU A 79 -5.72 10.64 2.50
C LEU A 79 -5.17 9.37 1.83
N ALA A 80 -4.33 8.65 2.54
CA ALA A 80 -3.72 7.42 2.03
C ALA A 80 -4.48 6.20 2.55
N VAL A 81 -5.17 5.51 1.65
CA VAL A 81 -6.01 4.36 1.95
C VAL A 81 -5.25 3.09 1.63
N GLU A 82 -5.17 2.19 2.62
CA GLU A 82 -4.58 0.87 2.44
C GLU A 82 -5.39 -0.18 3.20
N TYR A 83 -5.71 -1.26 2.52
CA TYR A 83 -6.34 -2.43 3.12
C TYR A 83 -5.42 -3.63 2.96
N ASP A 84 -4.58 -3.87 3.95
CA ASP A 84 -3.79 -5.10 4.05
C ASP A 84 -4.34 -5.96 5.19
N HIS A 85 -4.42 -7.27 4.95
CA HIS A 85 -4.76 -8.24 5.98
C HIS A 85 -3.67 -8.38 7.07
N ASP A 86 -2.49 -7.77 6.85
CA ASP A 86 -1.41 -7.71 7.83
C ASP A 86 -1.52 -6.40 8.65
N PRO A 87 -2.08 -6.43 9.87
CA PRO A 87 -2.21 -5.24 10.72
C PRO A 87 -0.87 -4.55 11.00
N TYR A 88 0.23 -5.29 10.91
CA TYR A 88 1.57 -4.76 11.12
C TYR A 88 1.97 -3.78 10.01
N LEU A 89 1.54 -4.00 8.77
CA LEU A 89 1.83 -3.06 7.67
C LEU A 89 1.13 -1.73 7.90
N ALA A 90 -0.13 -1.74 8.27
CA ALA A 90 -0.90 -0.53 8.58
C ALA A 90 -0.27 0.26 9.74
N LEU A 91 0.13 -0.44 10.82
CA LEU A 91 0.81 0.18 11.96
C LEU A 91 2.14 0.82 11.53
N CYS A 92 2.97 0.10 10.77
CA CYS A 92 4.25 0.62 10.27
C CYS A 92 4.09 1.85 9.36
N LEU A 93 3.02 1.90 8.57
CA LEU A 93 2.72 3.07 7.73
C LEU A 93 2.28 4.25 8.59
N GLY A 94 1.41 4.04 9.57
CA GLY A 94 0.99 5.07 10.52
C GLY A 94 2.18 5.68 11.27
N GLU A 95 3.05 4.86 11.83
CA GLU A 95 4.28 5.30 12.50
C GLU A 95 5.24 6.06 11.57
N ARG A 96 5.39 5.57 10.33
CA ARG A 96 6.29 6.19 9.32
C ARG A 96 5.88 7.61 8.95
N PHE A 97 4.60 7.92 9.00
CA PHE A 97 4.05 9.20 8.58
C PHE A 97 3.49 10.03 9.73
N SER A 98 3.65 9.58 10.98
CA SER A 98 3.15 10.28 12.18
C SER A 98 3.61 11.73 12.28
N ASP A 99 4.83 12.02 11.81
CA ASP A 99 5.42 13.34 11.85
C ASP A 99 5.15 14.20 10.60
N VAL A 100 4.39 13.66 9.63
CA VAL A 100 4.06 14.36 8.39
C VAL A 100 2.64 14.91 8.49
N GLY A 101 2.52 16.19 8.83
CA GLY A 101 1.26 16.83 9.24
C GLY A 101 0.16 16.89 8.17
N ASN A 102 0.46 16.63 6.89
CA ASN A 102 -0.52 16.65 5.80
C ASN A 102 -0.89 15.26 5.28
N ILE A 103 -0.46 14.16 5.97
CA ILE A 103 -0.85 12.79 5.62
C ILE A 103 -1.84 12.27 6.67
N HIS A 104 -2.95 11.73 6.20
CA HIS A 104 -3.88 10.94 6.99
C HIS A 104 -3.90 9.51 6.44
N MET A 105 -3.59 8.51 7.30
CA MET A 105 -3.63 7.10 6.93
C MET A 105 -4.98 6.50 7.31
N ALA A 106 -5.66 5.89 6.35
CA ALA A 106 -6.88 5.13 6.57
C ALA A 106 -6.63 3.64 6.29
N HIS A 107 -6.83 2.81 7.32
CA HIS A 107 -6.78 1.35 7.16
C HIS A 107 -8.17 0.85 6.80
N GLU A 108 -8.56 1.03 5.55
CA GLU A 108 -9.90 0.75 5.06
C GLU A 108 -9.87 0.13 3.66
N ASP A 109 -10.96 -0.56 3.34
CA ASP A 109 -11.20 -1.08 2.00
C ASP A 109 -11.49 0.08 1.04
N ALA A 110 -10.72 0.21 -0.03
CA ALA A 110 -10.92 1.23 -1.06
C ALA A 110 -12.33 1.20 -1.69
N LEU A 111 -13.05 0.08 -1.57
CA LEU A 111 -14.44 -0.03 -2.00
C LEU A 111 -15.46 0.48 -0.97
N LYS A 112 -15.03 0.81 0.23
CA LYS A 112 -15.92 1.22 1.34
C LYS A 112 -15.58 2.57 1.95
N VAL A 113 -14.32 3.03 1.79
CA VAL A 113 -13.88 4.30 2.34
C VAL A 113 -14.77 5.44 1.84
N GLU A 114 -15.19 6.32 2.72
CA GLU A 114 -15.92 7.53 2.32
C GLU A 114 -14.96 8.52 1.67
N PHE A 115 -15.32 8.97 0.46
CA PHE A 115 -14.54 9.99 -0.22
C PHE A 115 -14.98 11.39 0.27
N PRO A 116 -14.02 12.29 0.52
CA PRO A 116 -14.33 13.69 0.70
C PRO A 116 -14.92 14.31 -0.59
N GLU A 117 -15.47 15.48 -0.47
CA GLU A 117 -15.96 16.23 -1.65
C GLU A 117 -14.81 16.59 -2.59
N GLU A 118 -15.00 16.37 -3.90
CA GLU A 118 -14.09 16.77 -4.99
C GLU A 118 -12.60 16.38 -4.78
N PRO A 119 -12.25 15.12 -4.48
CA PRO A 119 -10.87 14.74 -4.30
C PRO A 119 -10.16 14.50 -5.64
N LEU A 120 -8.87 14.83 -5.72
CA LEU A 120 -8.02 14.23 -6.72
C LEU A 120 -7.71 12.79 -6.32
N THR A 121 -8.07 11.83 -7.14
CA THR A 121 -7.83 10.41 -6.83
C THR A 121 -6.61 9.90 -7.57
N VAL A 122 -5.66 9.31 -6.84
CA VAL A 122 -4.49 8.63 -7.39
C VAL A 122 -4.51 7.17 -6.94
N ALA A 123 -4.50 6.24 -7.89
CA ALA A 123 -4.64 4.83 -7.59
C ALA A 123 -3.46 4.00 -8.09
N ASN A 124 -2.86 3.21 -7.19
CA ASN A 124 -1.87 2.19 -7.49
C ASN A 124 -2.29 0.86 -6.86
N VAL A 125 -3.43 0.36 -7.30
CA VAL A 125 -4.08 -0.83 -6.73
C VAL A 125 -3.80 -2.10 -7.53
N PRO A 126 -3.97 -3.30 -6.92
CA PRO A 126 -3.91 -4.56 -7.64
C PRO A 126 -4.91 -4.62 -8.78
N PHE A 127 -4.51 -5.26 -9.88
CA PHE A 127 -5.35 -5.37 -11.09
C PHE A 127 -6.72 -6.02 -10.81
N CYS A 128 -6.76 -6.99 -9.90
CA CYS A 128 -8.00 -7.69 -9.56
C CYS A 128 -9.07 -6.80 -8.92
N THR A 129 -8.70 -5.69 -8.28
CA THR A 129 -9.61 -4.73 -7.64
C THR A 129 -9.85 -3.47 -8.47
N ALA A 130 -9.05 -3.27 -9.52
CA ALA A 130 -9.04 -2.06 -10.33
C ALA A 130 -10.41 -1.73 -10.93
N THR A 131 -11.06 -2.73 -11.54
CA THR A 131 -12.37 -2.54 -12.19
C THR A 131 -13.44 -2.12 -11.18
N SER A 132 -13.49 -2.78 -10.01
CA SER A 132 -14.49 -2.46 -8.97
C SER A 132 -14.28 -1.06 -8.40
N ILE A 133 -13.02 -0.64 -8.24
CA ILE A 133 -12.70 0.71 -7.76
C ILE A 133 -13.07 1.75 -8.82
N LEU A 134 -12.78 1.50 -10.11
CA LEU A 134 -13.19 2.40 -11.20
C LEU A 134 -14.70 2.57 -11.26
N HIS A 135 -15.46 1.49 -11.20
CA HIS A 135 -16.92 1.55 -11.13
C HIS A 135 -17.38 2.42 -9.97
N ARG A 136 -16.84 2.19 -8.78
CA ARG A 136 -17.20 2.98 -7.61
C ARG A 136 -16.90 4.47 -7.78
N LEU A 137 -15.76 4.82 -8.37
CA LEU A 137 -15.36 6.22 -8.56
C LEU A 137 -16.20 6.92 -9.64
N LEU A 138 -16.65 6.19 -10.66
CA LEU A 138 -17.32 6.77 -11.83
C LEU A 138 -18.85 6.64 -11.75
N ASP A 139 -19.39 5.67 -11.02
CA ASP A 139 -20.81 5.36 -10.95
C ASP A 139 -21.53 6.13 -9.82
N ASP A 140 -20.79 6.77 -8.89
CA ASP A 140 -21.40 7.59 -7.84
C ASP A 140 -21.54 9.05 -8.30
N PRO A 141 -22.76 9.47 -8.70
CA PRO A 141 -23.00 10.84 -9.16
C PRO A 141 -23.02 11.87 -8.03
N THR A 142 -23.01 11.42 -6.76
CA THR A 142 -23.16 12.31 -5.59
C THR A 142 -21.82 12.85 -5.10
N SER A 143 -20.72 12.17 -5.40
CA SER A 143 -19.36 12.58 -5.03
C SER A 143 -18.34 12.13 -6.09
N PRO A 144 -18.44 12.66 -7.33
CA PRO A 144 -17.47 12.33 -8.36
C PRO A 144 -16.10 12.90 -7.98
N PRO A 145 -15.01 12.18 -8.23
CA PRO A 145 -13.67 12.74 -8.06
C PRO A 145 -13.44 13.83 -9.14
N GLU A 146 -12.72 14.89 -8.79
CA GLU A 146 -12.31 15.92 -9.75
C GLU A 146 -11.48 15.33 -10.88
N SER A 147 -10.56 14.45 -10.53
CA SER A 147 -9.79 13.65 -11.49
C SER A 147 -9.38 12.30 -10.92
N VAL A 148 -9.08 11.36 -11.81
CA VAL A 148 -8.55 10.03 -11.44
C VAL A 148 -7.29 9.75 -12.22
N THR A 149 -6.17 9.68 -11.54
CA THR A 149 -4.89 9.23 -12.09
C THR A 149 -4.66 7.78 -11.74
N TRP A 150 -4.68 6.93 -12.76
CA TRP A 150 -4.51 5.50 -12.59
C TRP A 150 -3.15 5.04 -13.05
N TRP A 151 -2.37 4.41 -12.16
CA TRP A 151 -1.13 3.77 -12.54
C TRP A 151 -1.28 2.26 -12.60
N TYR A 152 -0.91 1.70 -13.76
CA TYR A 152 -0.91 0.26 -13.98
C TYR A 152 0.45 -0.19 -14.50
N ARG A 153 1.03 -1.19 -13.84
CA ARG A 153 2.24 -1.86 -14.32
C ARG A 153 1.84 -3.04 -15.20
N SER A 154 1.96 -2.90 -16.51
CA SER A 154 1.84 -4.06 -17.39
C SER A 154 3.05 -5.00 -17.19
N ARG A 155 2.78 -6.30 -17.26
CA ARG A 155 3.82 -7.35 -17.11
C ARG A 155 4.77 -7.44 -18.30
N TRP A 156 4.58 -6.57 -19.32
CA TRP A 156 5.18 -6.66 -20.65
C TRP A 156 6.17 -5.53 -20.96
N LEU A 157 6.69 -4.84 -19.96
CA LEU A 157 7.80 -3.87 -20.12
C LEU A 157 8.97 -4.27 -19.25
#